data_b3e6ee3cf6ab9d539c42d2848412e408
#
_entry.id   b3e6ee3cf6ab9d539c42d2848412e408
#
_cell.length_a   1.000
_cell.length_b   1.000
_cell.length_c   1.000
_cell.angle_alpha   90.00
_cell.angle_beta   90.00
_cell.angle_gamma   90.00
#
_symmetry.space_group_name_H-M   'P 1'
#
loop_
_entity.id
_entity.type
_entity.pdbx_description
1 polymer ?
#
loop_
_entity_poly.entity_id
_entity_poly.type
_entity_poly.pdbx_seq_one_letter_code
_entity_poly.pdbx_strand_id
1 'polypeptide(L)'
;MILTVTMNPSIDISYPLDVLQLDTVNRVAEVSKTAGGKGLNVTRVLSEIKDPVATTGLLGGRTGQFILDHLGEGIEERFFEIAGDTRNCIAILHEGKQTEILEKGPTISEKEGQDFLDHYRHLVEQVEVVAISGSLPAGLPVDYYASLVKIAREAGKPVVLDCSGTSLEAAIQAAVKPTVIKPNNEELSQLLGKEVSKNVEDLKEVLQDSLFDGIEWVIVSLGANGAFAKHGDVFYKVDIPKIDVVNPVGSGDSTVAG
;
A
#
# COMPACT_ATOMS: atom_id res chain seq x y z
N MET A 1 4.39 16.32 9.45
CA MET A 1 3.17 15.47 9.31
C MET A 1 3.29 14.66 8.03
N ILE A 2 2.93 13.39 8.07
CA ILE A 2 2.94 12.45 6.93
C ILE A 2 1.52 12.34 6.37
N LEU A 3 1.37 12.34 5.03
CA LEU A 3 0.11 12.04 4.36
C LEU A 3 0.15 10.62 3.80
N THR A 4 -0.73 9.76 4.26
CA THR A 4 -0.93 8.44 3.66
C THR A 4 -2.07 8.46 2.66
N VAL A 5 -1.89 7.78 1.53
CA VAL A 5 -2.86 7.72 0.43
C VAL A 5 -3.29 6.29 0.18
N THR A 6 -4.59 6.01 0.32
CA THR A 6 -5.21 4.70 0.05
C THR A 6 -6.30 4.86 -0.99
N MET A 7 -5.99 4.57 -2.26
CA MET A 7 -6.95 4.80 -3.35
C MET A 7 -8.08 3.78 -3.42
N ASN A 8 -7.89 2.58 -2.87
CA ASN A 8 -8.87 1.50 -2.88
C ASN A 8 -8.98 0.85 -1.49
N PRO A 9 -9.40 1.61 -0.47
CA PRO A 9 -9.55 1.12 0.89
C PRO A 9 -10.60 0.02 0.99
N SER A 10 -10.65 -0.69 2.11
CA SER A 10 -11.59 -1.78 2.35
C SER A 10 -11.99 -1.86 3.82
N ILE A 11 -13.11 -2.50 4.09
CA ILE A 11 -13.32 -3.10 5.41
C ILE A 11 -12.64 -4.46 5.38
N ASP A 12 -11.60 -4.64 6.18
CA ASP A 12 -10.95 -5.94 6.32
C ASP A 12 -11.70 -6.77 7.37
N ILE A 13 -12.28 -7.87 6.90
CA ILE A 13 -13.14 -8.78 7.69
C ILE A 13 -12.38 -10.07 7.91
N SER A 14 -12.19 -10.47 9.17
CA SER A 14 -11.55 -11.73 9.51
C SER A 14 -12.56 -12.73 10.06
N TYR A 15 -12.58 -13.92 9.45
CA TYR A 15 -13.40 -15.06 9.83
C TYR A 15 -12.51 -16.21 10.34
N PRO A 16 -12.28 -16.33 11.65
CA PRO A 16 -11.58 -17.48 12.19
C PRO A 16 -12.47 -18.74 12.17
N LEU A 17 -11.92 -19.81 11.59
CA LEU A 17 -12.53 -21.14 11.53
C LEU A 17 -11.49 -22.19 11.93
N ASP A 18 -11.87 -23.24 12.61
CA ASP A 18 -10.99 -24.38 12.84
C ASP A 18 -10.68 -25.08 11.50
N VAL A 19 -11.71 -25.30 10.68
CA VAL A 19 -11.63 -25.92 9.35
C VAL A 19 -12.57 -25.19 8.40
N LEU A 20 -12.07 -24.82 7.22
CA LEU A 20 -12.92 -24.34 6.12
C LEU A 20 -13.50 -25.52 5.34
N GLN A 21 -14.80 -25.70 5.43
CA GLN A 21 -15.51 -26.75 4.70
C GLN A 21 -16.13 -26.18 3.42
N LEU A 22 -15.83 -26.82 2.28
CA LEU A 22 -16.42 -26.46 1.00
C LEU A 22 -17.81 -27.09 0.82
N ASP A 23 -18.64 -26.46 0.01
CA ASP A 23 -19.99 -26.91 -0.35
C ASP A 23 -20.95 -27.13 0.85
N THR A 24 -20.71 -26.39 1.94
CA THR A 24 -21.54 -26.43 3.14
C THR A 24 -21.54 -25.10 3.90
N VAL A 25 -22.33 -25.02 4.96
CA VAL A 25 -22.41 -23.83 5.82
C VAL A 25 -21.27 -23.83 6.84
N ASN A 26 -20.41 -22.82 6.77
CA ASN A 26 -19.46 -22.51 7.82
C ASN A 26 -20.05 -21.45 8.76
N ARG A 27 -20.06 -21.68 10.06
CA ARG A 27 -20.54 -20.72 11.06
C ARG A 27 -19.35 -20.10 11.80
N VAL A 28 -19.25 -18.79 11.75
CA VAL A 28 -18.22 -18.03 12.43
C VAL A 28 -18.79 -17.46 13.71
N ALA A 29 -18.14 -17.73 14.85
CA ALA A 29 -18.56 -17.26 16.16
C ALA A 29 -18.09 -15.83 16.42
N GLU A 30 -16.86 -15.50 16.00
CA GLU A 30 -16.24 -14.19 16.20
C GLU A 30 -15.88 -13.58 14.85
N VAL A 31 -16.22 -12.33 14.66
CA VAL A 31 -15.92 -11.59 13.44
C VAL A 31 -15.18 -10.32 13.81
N SER A 32 -13.99 -10.14 13.29
CA SER A 32 -13.24 -8.88 13.39
C SER A 32 -13.46 -8.07 12.12
N LYS A 33 -13.69 -6.76 12.27
CA LYS A 33 -13.78 -5.80 11.17
C LYS A 33 -12.91 -4.60 11.48
N THR A 34 -12.05 -4.23 10.57
CA THR A 34 -11.14 -3.09 10.71
C THR A 34 -11.12 -2.23 9.46
N ALA A 35 -10.79 -0.95 9.62
CA ALA A 35 -10.41 -0.09 8.51
C ALA A 35 -9.15 -0.65 7.86
N GLY A 36 -9.21 -0.97 6.58
CA GLY A 36 -8.18 -1.71 5.87
C GLY A 36 -7.77 -1.12 4.53
N GLY A 37 -6.79 -1.77 3.93
CA GLY A 37 -6.04 -1.34 2.77
C GLY A 37 -4.63 -0.91 3.15
N LYS A 38 -3.64 -1.16 2.27
CA LYS A 38 -2.22 -0.97 2.58
C LYS A 38 -1.89 0.41 3.17
N GLY A 39 -2.41 1.50 2.57
CA GLY A 39 -2.16 2.85 3.08
C GLY A 39 -2.76 3.08 4.46
N LEU A 40 -3.95 2.53 4.76
CA LEU A 40 -4.53 2.59 6.10
C LEU A 40 -3.76 1.75 7.12
N ASN A 41 -3.13 0.65 6.70
CA ASN A 41 -2.21 -0.10 7.55
C ASN A 41 -0.98 0.75 7.91
N VAL A 42 -0.40 1.45 6.92
CA VAL A 42 0.69 2.43 7.16
C VAL A 42 0.22 3.53 8.13
N THR A 43 -0.98 4.09 7.92
CA THR A 43 -1.58 5.11 8.81
C THR A 43 -1.64 4.61 10.25
N ARG A 44 -2.10 3.39 10.46
CA ARG A 44 -2.24 2.79 11.79
C ARG A 44 -0.88 2.66 12.49
N VAL A 45 0.14 2.15 11.78
CA VAL A 45 1.48 2.02 12.34
C VAL A 45 2.06 3.38 12.72
N LEU A 46 1.95 4.39 11.85
CA LEU A 46 2.39 5.76 12.14
C LEU A 46 1.69 6.34 13.39
N SER A 47 0.38 6.13 13.52
CA SER A 47 -0.37 6.55 14.70
C SER A 47 0.09 5.83 15.97
N GLU A 48 0.36 4.52 15.91
CA GLU A 48 0.84 3.72 17.05
C GLU A 48 2.21 4.19 17.53
N ILE A 49 3.12 4.59 16.63
CA ILE A 49 4.42 5.17 16.98
C ILE A 49 4.35 6.66 17.30
N LYS A 50 3.13 7.24 17.25
CA LYS A 50 2.81 8.65 17.58
C LYS A 50 3.41 9.68 16.64
N ASP A 51 3.62 9.32 15.39
CA ASP A 51 3.95 10.29 14.36
C ASP A 51 2.68 10.99 13.86
N PRO A 52 2.72 12.34 13.70
CA PRO A 52 1.59 13.08 13.16
C PRO A 52 1.24 12.62 11.75
N VAL A 53 0.04 12.06 11.57
CA VAL A 53 -0.41 11.47 10.31
C VAL A 53 -1.78 11.99 9.90
N ALA A 54 -1.88 12.35 8.62
CA ALA A 54 -3.14 12.54 7.91
C ALA A 54 -3.33 11.38 6.92
N THR A 55 -4.58 10.99 6.69
CA THR A 55 -4.91 9.93 5.72
C THR A 55 -5.93 10.42 4.71
N THR A 56 -5.72 10.05 3.44
CA THR A 56 -6.62 10.38 2.34
C THR A 56 -6.78 9.21 1.37
N GLY A 57 -7.69 9.35 0.44
CA GLY A 57 -8.05 8.37 -0.58
C GLY A 57 -9.51 8.50 -0.93
N LEU A 58 -10.10 7.43 -1.47
CA LEU A 58 -11.48 7.43 -1.95
C LEU A 58 -12.36 6.58 -1.02
N LEU A 59 -13.36 7.19 -0.41
CA LEU A 59 -14.36 6.49 0.41
C LEU A 59 -15.76 6.79 -0.10
N GLY A 60 -16.65 5.79 -0.05
CA GLY A 60 -18.04 5.98 -0.40
C GLY A 60 -18.98 5.00 0.27
N GLY A 61 -20.23 5.40 0.37
CA GLY A 61 -21.31 4.61 0.94
C GLY A 61 -21.17 4.32 2.44
N ARG A 62 -21.96 3.36 2.91
CA ARG A 62 -21.96 2.95 4.34
C ARG A 62 -20.66 2.28 4.75
N THR A 63 -20.01 1.58 3.83
CA THR A 63 -18.73 0.93 4.06
C THR A 63 -17.60 1.97 4.19
N GLY A 64 -17.64 3.05 3.43
CA GLY A 64 -16.75 4.20 3.62
C GLY A 64 -16.94 4.87 4.98
N GLN A 65 -18.20 5.10 5.38
CA GLN A 65 -18.51 5.66 6.70
C GLN A 65 -18.00 4.76 7.84
N PHE A 66 -18.12 3.42 7.69
CA PHE A 66 -17.55 2.49 8.67
C PHE A 66 -16.04 2.71 8.87
N ILE A 67 -15.30 2.95 7.78
CA ILE A 67 -13.85 3.21 7.88
C ILE A 67 -13.60 4.49 8.67
N LEU A 68 -14.33 5.58 8.39
CA LEU A 68 -14.21 6.85 9.13
C LEU A 68 -14.49 6.67 10.62
N ASP A 69 -15.53 5.92 10.96
CA ASP A 69 -15.93 5.66 12.35
C ASP A 69 -14.92 4.76 13.11
N HIS A 70 -14.02 4.06 12.37
CA HIS A 70 -13.05 3.12 12.95
C HIS A 70 -11.58 3.52 12.68
N LEU A 71 -11.33 4.76 12.30
CA LEU A 71 -9.98 5.32 12.31
C LEU A 71 -9.47 5.45 13.75
N GLY A 72 -8.17 5.21 13.95
CA GLY A 72 -7.52 5.38 15.24
C GLY A 72 -7.54 6.83 15.75
N GLU A 73 -7.36 7.01 17.05
CA GLU A 73 -7.26 8.34 17.64
C GLU A 73 -6.03 9.10 17.12
N GLY A 74 -6.17 10.41 16.93
CA GLY A 74 -5.08 11.28 16.48
C GLY A 74 -4.76 11.22 14.99
N ILE A 75 -5.52 10.47 14.19
CA ILE A 75 -5.40 10.44 12.74
C ILE A 75 -6.26 11.57 12.15
N GLU A 76 -5.65 12.44 11.34
CA GLU A 76 -6.40 13.44 10.61
C GLU A 76 -7.05 12.83 9.37
N GLU A 77 -8.37 12.76 9.34
CA GLU A 77 -9.16 12.29 8.21
C GLU A 77 -9.25 13.38 7.15
N ARG A 78 -8.89 13.03 5.90
CA ARG A 78 -8.87 13.90 4.72
C ARG A 78 -9.38 13.17 3.46
N PHE A 79 -10.28 12.21 3.61
CA PHE A 79 -10.79 11.42 2.49
C PHE A 79 -11.66 12.24 1.54
N PHE A 80 -11.68 11.79 0.29
CA PHE A 80 -12.55 12.29 -0.75
C PHE A 80 -13.75 11.36 -0.92
N GLU A 81 -14.95 11.90 -0.87
CA GLU A 81 -16.18 11.13 -0.99
C GLU A 81 -16.48 10.80 -2.45
N ILE A 82 -16.80 9.54 -2.74
CA ILE A 82 -17.19 9.02 -4.05
C ILE A 82 -18.60 8.44 -4.02
N ALA A 83 -19.22 8.33 -5.20
CA ALA A 83 -20.59 7.79 -5.33
C ALA A 83 -20.67 6.27 -5.09
N GLY A 84 -19.61 5.53 -5.42
CA GLY A 84 -19.57 4.06 -5.27
C GLY A 84 -19.26 3.63 -3.85
N ASP A 85 -19.80 2.47 -3.43
CA ASP A 85 -19.52 1.92 -2.10
C ASP A 85 -18.06 1.40 -1.99
N THR A 86 -17.41 1.72 -0.89
CA THR A 86 -16.12 1.12 -0.52
C THR A 86 -16.27 -0.40 -0.36
N ARG A 87 -15.25 -1.15 -0.75
CA ARG A 87 -15.25 -2.62 -0.81
C ARG A 87 -15.04 -3.27 0.55
N ASN A 88 -15.34 -4.58 0.61
CA ASN A 88 -14.89 -5.46 1.68
C ASN A 88 -13.73 -6.34 1.18
N CYS A 89 -12.86 -6.73 2.11
CA CYS A 89 -11.85 -7.76 1.92
C CYS A 89 -12.01 -8.79 3.04
N ILE A 90 -12.23 -10.05 2.70
CA ILE A 90 -12.51 -11.10 3.65
C ILE A 90 -11.30 -12.02 3.74
N ALA A 91 -10.79 -12.21 4.95
CA ALA A 91 -9.77 -13.20 5.26
C ALA A 91 -10.40 -14.34 6.08
N ILE A 92 -10.40 -15.53 5.54
CA ILE A 92 -10.83 -16.76 6.23
C ILE A 92 -9.58 -17.41 6.80
N LEU A 93 -9.44 -17.40 8.12
CA LEU A 93 -8.33 -18.02 8.84
C LEU A 93 -8.73 -19.45 9.21
N HIS A 94 -8.00 -20.44 8.73
CA HIS A 94 -8.34 -21.85 8.95
C HIS A 94 -7.09 -22.73 8.91
N GLU A 95 -6.99 -23.72 9.77
CA GLU A 95 -5.94 -24.75 9.74
C GLU A 95 -4.51 -24.16 9.65
N GLY A 96 -4.27 -23.01 10.28
CA GLY A 96 -2.99 -22.29 10.18
C GLY A 96 -2.72 -21.65 8.81
N LYS A 97 -3.74 -21.56 7.95
CA LYS A 97 -3.72 -20.95 6.62
C LYS A 97 -4.65 -19.75 6.57
N GLN A 98 -4.54 -18.97 5.50
CA GLN A 98 -5.43 -17.85 5.20
C GLN A 98 -5.92 -17.97 3.75
N THR A 99 -7.25 -17.88 3.58
CA THR A 99 -7.89 -17.78 2.28
C THR A 99 -8.55 -16.41 2.17
N GLU A 100 -8.24 -15.65 1.13
CA GLU A 100 -8.74 -14.30 0.94
C GLU A 100 -9.78 -14.23 -0.17
N ILE A 101 -10.83 -13.44 0.07
CA ILE A 101 -11.83 -13.04 -0.93
C ILE A 101 -11.82 -11.52 -0.98
N LEU A 102 -11.24 -10.98 -2.03
CA LEU A 102 -11.05 -9.55 -2.21
C LEU A 102 -12.05 -9.01 -3.23
N GLU A 103 -12.95 -8.14 -2.77
CA GLU A 103 -13.83 -7.41 -3.69
C GLU A 103 -13.02 -6.44 -4.54
N LYS A 104 -13.43 -6.26 -5.78
CA LYS A 104 -12.74 -5.37 -6.74
C LYS A 104 -12.77 -3.90 -6.31
N GLY A 105 -13.79 -3.49 -5.57
CA GLY A 105 -14.04 -2.11 -5.21
C GLY A 105 -14.88 -1.34 -6.24
N PRO A 106 -15.18 -0.07 -5.96
CA PRO A 106 -15.96 0.79 -6.83
C PRO A 106 -15.26 1.09 -8.16
N THR A 107 -16.04 1.46 -9.16
CA THR A 107 -15.51 2.03 -10.39
C THR A 107 -15.57 3.54 -10.30
N ILE A 108 -14.43 4.19 -10.37
CA ILE A 108 -14.29 5.64 -10.25
C ILE A 108 -14.54 6.30 -11.59
N SER A 109 -15.38 7.32 -11.62
CA SER A 109 -15.59 8.12 -12.82
C SER A 109 -14.38 9.02 -13.10
N GLU A 110 -14.21 9.43 -14.35
CA GLU A 110 -13.16 10.37 -14.76
C GLU A 110 -13.25 11.67 -13.95
N LYS A 111 -14.49 12.15 -13.68
CA LYS A 111 -14.71 13.34 -12.86
C LYS A 111 -14.23 13.18 -11.43
N GLU A 112 -14.59 12.08 -10.75
CA GLU A 112 -14.13 11.81 -9.39
C GLU A 112 -12.60 11.68 -9.33
N GLY A 113 -12.00 11.04 -10.34
CA GLY A 113 -10.55 10.96 -10.45
C GLY A 113 -9.90 12.35 -10.59
N GLN A 114 -10.45 13.22 -11.41
CA GLN A 114 -9.93 14.58 -11.57
C GLN A 114 -10.15 15.44 -10.32
N ASP A 115 -11.35 15.38 -9.74
CA ASP A 115 -11.69 16.13 -8.52
C ASP A 115 -10.78 15.68 -7.34
N PHE A 116 -10.42 14.39 -7.26
CA PHE A 116 -9.45 13.89 -6.27
C PHE A 116 -8.05 14.47 -6.50
N LEU A 117 -7.56 14.58 -7.74
CA LEU A 117 -6.27 15.21 -8.01
C LEU A 117 -6.23 16.66 -7.52
N ASP A 118 -7.33 17.39 -7.69
CA ASP A 118 -7.45 18.77 -7.21
C ASP A 118 -7.48 18.84 -5.67
N HIS A 119 -8.24 17.96 -5.03
CA HIS A 119 -8.24 17.79 -3.57
C HIS A 119 -6.84 17.45 -3.04
N TYR A 120 -6.15 16.49 -3.66
CA TYR A 120 -4.82 16.04 -3.27
C TYR A 120 -3.77 17.15 -3.37
N ARG A 121 -3.82 18.03 -4.39
CA ARG A 121 -2.92 19.19 -4.49
C ARG A 121 -2.96 20.07 -3.25
N HIS A 122 -4.16 20.33 -2.72
CA HIS A 122 -4.31 21.15 -1.50
C HIS A 122 -3.76 20.42 -0.25
N LEU A 123 -3.88 19.11 -0.18
CA LEU A 123 -3.37 18.34 0.95
C LEU A 123 -1.84 18.28 0.97
N VAL A 124 -1.22 18.09 -0.20
CA VAL A 124 0.23 17.98 -0.33
C VAL A 124 0.96 19.24 0.17
N GLU A 125 0.37 20.43 0.03
CA GLU A 125 0.95 21.67 0.53
C GLU A 125 1.10 21.69 2.07
N GLN A 126 0.27 20.92 2.79
CA GLN A 126 0.17 20.94 4.24
C GLN A 126 1.02 19.85 4.94
N VAL A 127 1.70 19.02 4.18
CA VAL A 127 2.44 17.86 4.72
C VAL A 127 3.92 17.89 4.33
N GLU A 128 4.72 17.06 4.96
CA GLU A 128 6.17 16.97 4.71
C GLU A 128 6.53 15.80 3.81
N VAL A 129 5.82 14.69 3.95
CA VAL A 129 6.06 13.43 3.23
C VAL A 129 4.74 12.84 2.78
N VAL A 130 4.73 12.17 1.65
CA VAL A 130 3.57 11.42 1.15
C VAL A 130 3.92 9.94 1.03
N ALA A 131 3.09 9.08 1.60
CA ALA A 131 3.15 7.62 1.43
C ALA A 131 1.93 7.13 0.66
N ILE A 132 2.13 6.62 -0.55
CA ILE A 132 1.08 6.09 -1.42
C ILE A 132 1.17 4.57 -1.41
N SER A 133 0.11 3.88 -0.96
CA SER A 133 0.17 2.42 -0.83
C SER A 133 -1.12 1.74 -1.27
N GLY A 134 -0.97 0.58 -1.92
CA GLY A 134 -2.05 -0.30 -2.33
C GLY A 134 -2.39 -0.22 -3.81
N SER A 135 -3.52 -0.82 -4.18
CA SER A 135 -3.99 -0.91 -5.56
C SER A 135 -4.84 0.29 -5.97
N LEU A 136 -4.92 0.55 -7.28
CA LEU A 136 -5.90 1.48 -7.84
C LEU A 136 -7.27 0.80 -7.96
N PRO A 137 -8.38 1.53 -7.69
CA PRO A 137 -9.72 1.06 -8.05
C PRO A 137 -9.91 1.09 -9.57
N ALA A 138 -10.94 0.39 -10.05
CA ALA A 138 -11.32 0.44 -11.46
C ALA A 138 -11.75 1.86 -11.87
N GLY A 139 -11.59 2.19 -13.16
CA GLY A 139 -11.97 3.50 -13.72
C GLY A 139 -10.85 4.53 -13.71
N LEU A 140 -9.87 4.42 -12.83
CA LEU A 140 -8.68 5.26 -12.87
C LEU A 140 -7.66 4.71 -13.90
N PRO A 141 -6.95 5.60 -14.62
CA PRO A 141 -5.91 5.18 -15.56
C PRO A 141 -4.72 4.53 -14.83
N VAL A 142 -3.99 3.66 -15.52
CA VAL A 142 -2.87 2.89 -14.94
C VAL A 142 -1.75 3.79 -14.41
N ASP A 143 -1.56 4.96 -14.99
CA ASP A 143 -0.56 5.97 -14.63
C ASP A 143 -1.05 6.99 -13.58
N TYR A 144 -2.19 6.71 -12.93
CA TYR A 144 -2.76 7.61 -11.94
C TYR A 144 -1.82 7.86 -10.76
N TYR A 145 -1.09 6.83 -10.31
CA TYR A 145 -0.05 7.00 -9.29
C TYR A 145 1.12 7.86 -9.76
N ALA A 146 1.49 7.80 -11.03
CA ALA A 146 2.48 8.72 -11.59
C ALA A 146 2.01 10.18 -11.50
N SER A 147 0.71 10.42 -11.68
CA SER A 147 0.12 11.76 -11.52
C SER A 147 0.18 12.25 -10.06
N LEU A 148 -0.12 11.38 -9.09
CA LEU A 148 0.00 11.71 -7.66
C LEU A 148 1.48 11.97 -7.27
N VAL A 149 2.39 11.11 -7.72
CA VAL A 149 3.83 11.30 -7.51
C VAL A 149 4.28 12.64 -8.07
N LYS A 150 3.90 12.96 -9.30
CA LYS A 150 4.24 14.24 -9.95
C LYS A 150 3.78 15.43 -9.12
N ILE A 151 2.51 15.45 -8.69
CA ILE A 151 1.94 16.55 -7.89
C ILE A 151 2.75 16.75 -6.60
N ALA A 152 3.04 15.68 -5.87
CA ALA A 152 3.78 15.77 -4.63
C ALA A 152 5.25 16.21 -4.85
N ARG A 153 5.91 15.66 -5.85
CA ARG A 153 7.32 15.99 -6.17
C ARG A 153 7.46 17.43 -6.69
N GLU A 154 6.51 17.94 -7.48
CA GLU A 154 6.48 19.34 -7.92
C GLU A 154 6.24 20.30 -6.74
N ALA A 155 5.54 19.88 -5.69
CA ALA A 155 5.40 20.59 -4.42
C ALA A 155 6.64 20.41 -3.49
N GLY A 156 7.71 19.76 -3.96
CA GLY A 156 8.93 19.54 -3.20
C GLY A 156 8.81 18.46 -2.11
N LYS A 157 7.77 17.61 -2.15
CA LYS A 157 7.57 16.58 -1.12
C LYS A 157 8.18 15.24 -1.56
N PRO A 158 8.91 14.54 -0.67
CA PRO A 158 9.31 13.17 -0.91
C PRO A 158 8.10 12.26 -0.94
N VAL A 159 8.16 11.22 -1.81
CA VAL A 159 7.09 10.25 -2.01
C VAL A 159 7.62 8.85 -1.82
N VAL A 160 7.01 8.11 -0.89
CA VAL A 160 7.16 6.65 -0.76
C VAL A 160 6.02 5.99 -1.51
N LEU A 161 6.33 5.12 -2.48
CA LEU A 161 5.34 4.41 -3.29
C LEU A 161 5.45 2.90 -3.06
N ASP A 162 4.38 2.30 -2.52
CA ASP A 162 4.22 0.86 -2.33
C ASP A 162 2.99 0.35 -3.07
N CYS A 163 3.14 0.14 -4.36
CA CYS A 163 2.15 -0.48 -5.23
C CYS A 163 2.81 -1.55 -6.11
N SER A 164 2.02 -2.28 -6.87
CA SER A 164 2.51 -3.40 -7.67
C SER A 164 1.96 -3.39 -9.11
N GLY A 165 2.50 -4.27 -9.94
CA GLY A 165 2.03 -4.49 -11.31
C GLY A 165 2.20 -3.27 -12.21
N THR A 166 1.26 -3.11 -13.13
CA THR A 166 1.31 -2.06 -14.17
C THR A 166 1.29 -0.64 -13.60
N SER A 167 0.70 -0.42 -12.42
CA SER A 167 0.70 0.90 -11.78
C SER A 167 2.07 1.29 -11.24
N LEU A 168 2.84 0.33 -10.70
CA LEU A 168 4.23 0.56 -10.31
C LEU A 168 5.09 0.83 -11.54
N GLU A 169 4.95 0.00 -12.57
CA GLU A 169 5.68 0.15 -13.83
C GLU A 169 5.45 1.53 -14.44
N ALA A 170 4.19 1.98 -14.56
CA ALA A 170 3.86 3.31 -15.07
C ALA A 170 4.48 4.44 -14.23
N ALA A 171 4.45 4.31 -12.90
CA ALA A 171 5.01 5.32 -12.01
C ALA A 171 6.53 5.44 -12.10
N ILE A 172 7.24 4.31 -12.24
CA ILE A 172 8.70 4.32 -12.35
C ILE A 172 9.20 4.61 -13.78
N GLN A 173 8.37 4.49 -14.80
CA GLN A 173 8.68 4.91 -16.17
C GLN A 173 8.35 6.39 -16.42
N ALA A 174 7.55 7.02 -15.56
CA ALA A 174 7.20 8.43 -15.69
C ALA A 174 8.42 9.35 -15.57
N ALA A 175 8.32 10.58 -16.12
CA ALA A 175 9.41 11.55 -16.07
C ALA A 175 9.75 12.01 -14.65
N VAL A 176 8.73 12.10 -13.77
CA VAL A 176 8.92 12.43 -12.35
C VAL A 176 8.80 11.15 -11.54
N LYS A 177 9.88 10.79 -10.86
CA LYS A 177 10.01 9.52 -10.12
C LYS A 177 9.59 9.68 -8.65
N PRO A 178 9.06 8.62 -7.99
CA PRO A 178 8.96 8.59 -6.54
C PRO A 178 10.35 8.67 -5.89
N THR A 179 10.42 9.13 -4.65
CA THR A 179 11.67 9.16 -3.87
C THR A 179 12.07 7.76 -3.46
N VAL A 180 11.09 6.97 -3.01
CA VAL A 180 11.28 5.61 -2.49
C VAL A 180 10.27 4.68 -3.15
N ILE A 181 10.70 3.50 -3.58
CA ILE A 181 9.83 2.37 -3.88
C ILE A 181 10.20 1.17 -3.01
N LYS A 182 9.18 0.33 -2.69
CA LYS A 182 9.38 -0.84 -1.86
C LYS A 182 8.73 -2.11 -2.45
N PRO A 183 9.22 -2.64 -3.57
CA PRO A 183 8.74 -3.92 -4.06
C PRO A 183 9.18 -5.08 -3.14
N ASN A 184 8.40 -6.14 -3.09
CA ASN A 184 8.88 -7.42 -2.62
C ASN A 184 9.59 -8.17 -3.77
N ASN A 185 10.20 -9.34 -3.47
CA ASN A 185 10.95 -10.09 -4.47
C ASN A 185 10.11 -10.58 -5.66
N GLU A 186 8.84 -10.89 -5.42
CA GLU A 186 7.92 -11.35 -6.48
C GLU A 186 7.48 -10.18 -7.36
N GLU A 187 7.15 -9.04 -6.76
CA GLU A 187 6.83 -7.80 -7.47
C GLU A 187 8.01 -7.30 -8.30
N LEU A 188 9.23 -7.41 -7.76
CA LEU A 188 10.46 -7.09 -8.49
C LEU A 188 10.66 -8.02 -9.70
N SER A 189 10.42 -9.33 -9.53
CA SER A 189 10.49 -10.31 -10.61
C SER A 189 9.46 -10.03 -11.70
N GLN A 190 8.24 -9.70 -11.32
CA GLN A 190 7.17 -9.31 -12.27
C GLN A 190 7.52 -8.03 -13.02
N LEU A 191 8.04 -7.02 -12.34
CA LEU A 191 8.44 -5.74 -12.92
C LEU A 191 9.53 -5.90 -13.97
N LEU A 192 10.48 -6.81 -13.75
CA LEU A 192 11.60 -7.07 -14.66
C LEU A 192 11.30 -8.16 -15.70
N GLY A 193 10.15 -8.82 -15.60
CA GLY A 193 9.79 -9.92 -16.49
C GLY A 193 10.71 -11.15 -16.42
N LYS A 194 11.47 -11.30 -15.30
CA LYS A 194 12.39 -12.41 -15.06
C LYS A 194 12.41 -12.78 -13.57
N GLU A 195 12.68 -14.04 -13.28
CA GLU A 195 12.87 -14.48 -11.89
C GLU A 195 14.10 -13.80 -11.27
N VAL A 196 13.93 -13.23 -10.09
CA VAL A 196 14.98 -12.59 -9.31
C VAL A 196 15.26 -13.43 -8.08
N SER A 197 16.50 -13.88 -7.93
CA SER A 197 16.95 -14.61 -6.74
C SER A 197 17.02 -13.67 -5.53
N LYS A 198 16.94 -14.24 -4.32
CA LYS A 198 17.09 -13.48 -3.06
C LYS A 198 18.53 -13.34 -2.61
N ASN A 199 19.52 -13.76 -3.42
CA ASN A 199 20.91 -13.56 -3.07
C ASN A 199 21.38 -12.12 -3.34
N VAL A 200 22.40 -11.69 -2.62
CA VAL A 200 22.86 -10.30 -2.61
C VAL A 200 23.46 -9.90 -3.96
N GLU A 201 24.18 -10.79 -4.62
CA GLU A 201 24.84 -10.53 -5.89
C GLU A 201 23.83 -10.28 -7.00
N ASP A 202 22.81 -11.13 -7.12
CA ASP A 202 21.75 -10.99 -8.12
C ASP A 202 20.90 -9.74 -7.85
N LEU A 203 20.56 -9.47 -6.59
CA LEU A 203 19.83 -8.26 -6.22
C LEU A 203 20.62 -7.00 -6.54
N LYS A 204 21.94 -7.01 -6.30
CA LYS A 204 22.81 -5.89 -6.62
C LYS A 204 22.87 -5.63 -8.13
N GLU A 205 23.01 -6.69 -8.94
CA GLU A 205 23.01 -6.58 -10.41
C GLU A 205 21.67 -6.03 -10.90
N VAL A 206 20.56 -6.60 -10.42
CA VAL A 206 19.21 -6.24 -10.82
C VAL A 206 18.89 -4.78 -10.48
N LEU A 207 19.29 -4.29 -9.30
CA LEU A 207 19.02 -2.90 -8.90
C LEU A 207 19.93 -1.86 -9.59
N GLN A 208 20.88 -2.29 -10.41
CA GLN A 208 21.65 -1.42 -11.31
C GLN A 208 20.96 -1.20 -12.67
N ASP A 209 19.80 -1.85 -12.91
CA ASP A 209 19.02 -1.64 -14.13
C ASP A 209 18.59 -0.17 -14.25
N SER A 210 18.67 0.38 -15.45
CA SER A 210 18.29 1.76 -15.78
C SER A 210 16.83 2.10 -15.47
N LEU A 211 15.98 1.10 -15.30
CA LEU A 211 14.60 1.25 -14.88
C LEU A 211 14.49 2.01 -13.54
N PHE A 212 15.47 1.82 -12.66
CA PHE A 212 15.52 2.46 -11.33
C PHE A 212 16.26 3.79 -11.30
N ASP A 213 16.72 4.29 -12.44
CA ASP A 213 17.40 5.58 -12.51
C ASP A 213 16.46 6.72 -12.10
N GLY A 214 16.97 7.63 -11.28
CA GLY A 214 16.21 8.76 -10.76
C GLY A 214 15.33 8.45 -9.54
N ILE A 215 15.27 7.19 -9.07
CA ILE A 215 14.67 6.80 -7.81
C ILE A 215 15.77 6.82 -6.74
N GLU A 216 15.58 7.60 -5.67
CA GLU A 216 16.57 7.77 -4.63
C GLU A 216 16.79 6.49 -3.81
N TRP A 217 15.71 5.83 -3.42
CA TRP A 217 15.75 4.57 -2.67
C TRP A 217 14.91 3.48 -3.34
N VAL A 218 15.52 2.33 -3.57
CA VAL A 218 14.82 1.09 -3.94
C VAL A 218 15.03 0.07 -2.84
N ILE A 219 13.95 -0.29 -2.14
CA ILE A 219 13.99 -1.21 -0.99
C ILE A 219 13.26 -2.49 -1.37
N VAL A 220 13.98 -3.60 -1.45
CA VAL A 220 13.40 -4.92 -1.76
C VAL A 220 13.17 -5.69 -0.47
N SER A 221 11.91 -5.93 -0.12
CA SER A 221 11.57 -6.75 1.02
C SER A 221 11.69 -8.25 0.70
N LEU A 222 12.34 -9.00 1.60
CA LEU A 222 12.70 -10.42 1.40
C LEU A 222 12.01 -11.35 2.43
N GLY A 223 10.98 -10.84 3.11
CA GLY A 223 10.28 -11.55 4.18
C GLY A 223 11.22 -11.90 5.33
N ALA A 224 11.27 -13.17 5.72
CA ALA A 224 12.14 -13.63 6.80
C ALA A 224 13.66 -13.43 6.55
N ASN A 225 14.06 -13.07 5.32
CA ASN A 225 15.46 -12.78 4.97
C ASN A 225 15.79 -11.28 5.09
N GLY A 226 14.89 -10.47 5.66
CA GLY A 226 15.11 -9.04 5.85
C GLY A 226 14.81 -8.21 4.62
N ALA A 227 15.71 -7.30 4.28
CA ALA A 227 15.57 -6.43 3.11
C ALA A 227 16.92 -6.18 2.44
N PHE A 228 16.86 -5.79 1.17
CA PHE A 228 18.01 -5.30 0.41
C PHE A 228 17.66 -3.95 -0.20
N ALA A 229 18.51 -2.95 -0.03
CA ALA A 229 18.22 -1.60 -0.48
C ALA A 229 19.36 -1.02 -1.31
N LYS A 230 19.00 -0.17 -2.28
CA LYS A 230 19.90 0.68 -3.05
C LYS A 230 19.61 2.14 -2.74
N HIS A 231 20.64 2.91 -2.48
CA HIS A 231 20.61 4.39 -2.39
C HIS A 231 21.77 4.97 -3.19
N GLY A 232 21.50 5.58 -4.31
CA GLY A 232 22.53 5.95 -5.27
C GLY A 232 23.34 4.72 -5.70
N ASP A 233 24.66 4.76 -5.51
CA ASP A 233 25.57 3.66 -5.82
C ASP A 233 25.86 2.74 -4.61
N VAL A 234 25.22 2.99 -3.46
CA VAL A 234 25.44 2.24 -2.22
C VAL A 234 24.34 1.21 -2.03
N PHE A 235 24.74 0.02 -1.60
CA PHE A 235 23.81 -1.10 -1.32
C PHE A 235 23.87 -1.46 0.15
N TYR A 236 22.71 -1.79 0.68
CA TYR A 236 22.50 -2.17 2.08
C TYR A 236 21.80 -3.51 2.17
N LYS A 237 22.30 -4.40 3.01
CA LYS A 237 21.57 -5.58 3.45
C LYS A 237 21.10 -5.35 4.88
N VAL A 238 19.82 -5.55 5.12
CA VAL A 238 19.20 -5.41 6.44
C VAL A 238 18.72 -6.78 6.89
N ASP A 239 19.36 -7.31 7.92
CA ASP A 239 18.93 -8.55 8.56
C ASP A 239 17.88 -8.22 9.64
N ILE A 240 16.88 -9.08 9.79
CA ILE A 240 15.86 -8.95 10.83
C ILE A 240 16.11 -9.95 11.97
N PRO A 241 15.73 -9.60 13.20
CA PRO A 241 15.80 -10.55 14.31
C PRO A 241 14.84 -11.71 14.06
N LYS A 242 15.21 -12.90 14.51
CA LYS A 242 14.30 -14.04 14.53
C LYS A 242 13.23 -13.82 15.59
N ILE A 243 12.00 -13.78 15.16
CA ILE A 243 10.81 -13.63 16.00
C ILE A 243 9.83 -14.76 15.72
N ASP A 244 9.03 -15.11 16.72
CA ASP A 244 7.87 -15.97 16.50
C ASP A 244 6.78 -15.15 15.87
N VAL A 245 6.45 -15.47 14.62
CA VAL A 245 5.45 -14.73 13.83
C VAL A 245 4.05 -15.12 14.27
N VAL A 246 3.31 -14.18 14.84
CA VAL A 246 1.90 -14.37 15.21
C VAL A 246 1.01 -14.12 14.00
N ASN A 247 1.26 -13.03 13.27
CA ASN A 247 0.54 -12.69 12.04
C ASN A 247 1.50 -11.94 11.09
N PRO A 248 1.77 -12.45 9.89
CA PRO A 248 2.67 -11.80 8.93
C PRO A 248 1.98 -10.66 8.13
N VAL A 249 0.64 -10.55 8.18
CA VAL A 249 -0.10 -9.54 7.42
C VAL A 249 0.25 -8.14 7.89
N GLY A 250 0.50 -7.23 6.95
CA GLY A 250 0.86 -5.84 7.23
C GLY A 250 2.33 -5.60 7.58
N SER A 251 3.19 -6.63 7.60
CA SER A 251 4.63 -6.44 7.83
C SER A 251 5.30 -5.58 6.77
N GLY A 252 4.87 -5.69 5.51
CA GLY A 252 5.29 -4.83 4.42
C GLY A 252 4.85 -3.38 4.61
N ASP A 253 3.62 -3.17 5.09
CA ASP A 253 3.07 -1.84 5.35
C ASP A 253 3.77 -1.18 6.55
N SER A 254 4.14 -1.97 7.56
CA SER A 254 4.94 -1.50 8.69
C SER A 254 6.35 -1.04 8.27
N THR A 255 6.94 -1.69 7.26
CA THR A 255 8.23 -1.27 6.69
C THR A 255 8.11 0.06 5.94
N VAL A 256 6.94 0.39 5.39
CA VAL A 256 6.69 1.70 4.74
C VAL A 256 6.57 2.81 5.78
N ALA A 257 6.02 2.49 6.96
CA ALA A 257 5.82 3.45 8.04
C ALA A 257 7.12 3.80 8.80
N GLY A 258 8.11 2.88 8.85
CA GLY A 258 9.41 3.07 9.51
C GLY A 258 10.46 3.63 8.59
#